data_961b2ecc276c3ecd2062d013170b1f95
#
_entry.id   961b2ecc276c3ecd2062d013170b1f95
#
_cell.length_a   1.000
_cell.length_b   1.000
_cell.length_c   1.000
_cell.angle_alpha   90.00
_cell.angle_beta   90.00
_cell.angle_gamma   90.00
#
_symmetry.space_group_name_H-M   'P 1'
#
loop_
_entity.id
_entity.type
_entity.pdbx_description
1 polymer ?
#
loop_
_entity_poly.entity_id
_entity_poly.type
_entity_poly.pdbx_seq_one_letter_code
_entity_poly.pdbx_strand_id
1 'polypeptide(L)' 'MEEFLIHLDPTTARFYDRIAQTAGLTTEQVLQDALFKLAGELSLEAISKAFR' A
#
# COMPACT_ATOMS: atom_id res chain seq x y z
N MET A 1 -15.92 2.17 -8.04
CA MET A 1 -14.53 2.09 -7.54
C MET A 1 -13.58 2.63 -8.61
N GLU A 2 -12.67 3.48 -8.21
CA GLU A 2 -11.69 4.04 -9.13
C GLU A 2 -10.51 3.10 -9.32
N GLU A 3 -9.95 3.11 -10.52
CA GLU A 3 -8.80 2.28 -10.84
C GLU A 3 -7.63 3.16 -11.26
N PHE A 4 -6.45 2.81 -10.78
CA PHE A 4 -5.20 3.48 -11.14
C PHE A 4 -4.16 2.45 -11.52
N LEU A 5 -3.41 2.73 -12.58
CA LEU A 5 -2.30 1.89 -12.98
C LEU A 5 -1.02 2.43 -12.35
N ILE A 6 -0.32 1.59 -11.61
CA ILE A 6 0.98 1.94 -11.04
C ILE A 6 2.03 0.96 -11.52
N HIS A 7 3.26 1.44 -11.63
CA HIS A 7 4.40 0.62 -12.01
C HIS A 7 5.30 0.42 -10.81
N LEU A 8 5.62 -0.84 -10.50
CA LEU A 8 6.55 -1.18 -9.44
C LEU A 8 7.85 -1.67 -10.04
N ASP A 9 8.96 -1.32 -9.43
CA ASP A 9 10.24 -1.90 -9.81
C ASP A 9 10.26 -3.39 -9.48
N PRO A 10 11.10 -4.19 -10.15
CA PRO A 10 11.11 -5.64 -9.94
C PRO A 10 11.36 -6.06 -8.49
N THR A 11 12.21 -5.35 -7.77
CA THR A 11 12.53 -5.68 -6.38
C THR A 11 11.32 -5.48 -5.48
N THR A 12 10.63 -4.36 -5.62
CA THR A 12 9.42 -4.06 -4.85
C THR A 12 8.31 -5.05 -5.18
N ALA A 13 8.12 -5.36 -6.47
CA ALA A 13 7.11 -6.31 -6.90
C ALA A 13 7.32 -7.69 -6.28
N ARG A 14 8.55 -8.20 -6.29
CA ARG A 14 8.89 -9.49 -5.69
C ARG A 14 8.66 -9.51 -4.19
N PHE A 15 8.96 -8.41 -3.53
CA PHE A 15 8.76 -8.28 -2.09
C PHE A 15 7.28 -8.46 -1.74
N TYR A 16 6.40 -7.78 -2.44
CA TYR A 16 4.96 -7.90 -2.20
C TYR A 16 4.40 -9.25 -2.63
N ASP A 17 4.91 -9.82 -3.73
CA ASP A 17 4.52 -11.18 -4.14
C ASP A 17 4.85 -12.20 -3.06
N ARG A 18 6.01 -12.08 -2.43
CA ARG A 18 6.42 -12.99 -1.37
C ARG A 18 5.55 -12.84 -0.13
N ILE A 19 5.22 -11.63 0.25
CA ILE A 19 4.31 -11.36 1.35
C ILE A 19 2.95 -12.00 1.08
N ALA A 20 2.43 -11.82 -0.13
CA ALA A 20 1.14 -12.38 -0.53
C ALA A 20 1.13 -13.91 -0.44
N GLN A 21 2.16 -14.56 -0.95
CA GLN A 21 2.28 -16.02 -0.89
C GLN A 21 2.30 -16.51 0.55
N THR A 22 3.05 -15.86 1.41
CA THR A 22 3.17 -16.25 2.83
C THR A 22 1.85 -16.06 3.55
N ALA A 23 1.10 -15.02 3.23
CA ALA A 23 -0.17 -14.70 3.88
C ALA A 23 -1.38 -15.44 3.27
N GLY A 24 -1.19 -16.13 2.14
CA GLY A 24 -2.28 -16.78 1.42
C GLY A 24 -3.23 -15.81 0.73
N LEU A 25 -2.71 -14.66 0.34
CA LEU A 25 -3.47 -13.60 -0.32
C LEU A 25 -2.96 -13.38 -1.74
N THR A 26 -3.71 -12.63 -2.54
CA THR A 26 -3.21 -12.15 -3.82
C THR A 26 -2.32 -10.93 -3.60
N THR A 27 -1.42 -10.69 -4.54
CA THR A 27 -0.55 -9.50 -4.48
C THR A 27 -1.39 -8.21 -4.48
N GLU A 28 -2.46 -8.18 -5.25
CA GLU A 28 -3.38 -7.04 -5.28
C GLU A 28 -4.00 -6.76 -3.91
N GLN A 29 -4.41 -7.80 -3.19
CA GLN A 29 -4.98 -7.64 -1.85
C GLN A 29 -3.96 -7.05 -0.88
N VAL A 30 -2.71 -7.53 -0.96
CA VAL A 30 -1.63 -7.00 -0.12
C VAL A 30 -1.37 -5.53 -0.44
N LEU A 31 -1.31 -5.18 -1.73
CA LEU A 31 -1.09 -3.81 -2.15
C LEU A 31 -2.22 -2.88 -1.71
N GLN A 32 -3.47 -3.34 -1.85
CA GLN A 32 -4.63 -2.55 -1.40
C GLN A 32 -4.57 -2.28 0.10
N ASP A 33 -4.23 -3.30 0.88
CA ASP A 33 -4.11 -3.15 2.33
C ASP A 33 -2.96 -2.21 2.71
N ALA A 34 -1.82 -2.34 2.04
CA ALA A 34 -0.67 -1.47 2.27
C ALA A 34 -1.01 -0.01 1.97
N LEU A 35 -1.68 0.24 0.85
CA LEU A 35 -2.08 1.59 0.47
C LEU A 35 -3.11 2.17 1.44
N PHE A 36 -4.04 1.37 1.92
CA PHE A 36 -5.01 1.80 2.92
C PHE A 36 -4.34 2.23 4.22
N LYS A 37 -3.39 1.42 4.69
CA LYS A 37 -2.64 1.73 5.91
C LYS A 37 -1.80 2.99 5.75
N LEU A 38 -1.12 3.10 4.61
CA LEU A 38 -0.32 4.28 4.33
C LEU A 38 -1.19 5.54 4.23
N ALA A 39 -2.37 5.44 3.63
CA ALA A 39 -3.30 6.56 3.56
C ALA A 39 -3.69 7.04 4.97
N GLY A 40 -3.90 6.11 5.91
CA GLY A 40 -4.17 6.45 7.30
C GLY A 40 -3.02 7.22 7.94
N GLU A 41 -1.79 6.75 7.74
CA GLU A 41 -0.59 7.42 8.26
C GLU A 41 -0.40 8.81 7.67
N LEU A 42 -0.55 8.93 6.36
CA LEU A 42 -0.42 10.22 5.68
C LEU A 42 -1.50 11.20 6.12
N SER A 43 -2.71 10.72 6.37
CA SER A 43 -3.79 11.56 6.88
C SER A 43 -3.50 12.09 8.28
N LEU A 44 -2.91 11.26 9.15
CA LEU A 44 -2.50 11.69 10.48
C LEU A 44 -1.41 12.76 10.41
N GLU A 45 -0.44 12.59 9.53
CA GLU A 45 0.62 13.60 9.32
C GLU A 45 0.03 14.92 8.84
N ALA A 46 -0.90 14.88 7.90
CA ALA A 46 -1.55 16.07 7.38
C ALA A 46 -2.32 16.80 8.47
N ILE A 47 -3.05 16.05 9.33
CA ILE A 47 -3.77 16.63 10.46
C ILE A 47 -2.81 17.26 11.45
N SER A 48 -1.71 16.57 11.77
CA SER A 48 -0.69 17.10 12.69
C SER A 48 -0.11 18.41 12.19
N LYS A 49 0.15 18.52 10.89
CA LYS A 49 0.67 19.76 10.29
C LYS A 49 -0.37 20.87 10.33
N ALA A 50 -1.64 20.54 10.18
CA ALA A 50 -2.71 21.54 10.18
C ALA A 50 -2.89 22.21 11.54
N PHE A 51 -2.50 21.55 12.62
CA PHE A 51 -2.64 22.04 13.99
C PHE A 51 -1.39 22.72 14.55
N ARG A 52 -0.38 22.94 13.74
CA ARG A 52 0.82 23.64 14.17
C ARG A 52 0.71 25.17 14.01
#